data_744ba87e6ff44f6072fdc1bd880cde54
#
_entry.id   744ba87e6ff44f6072fdc1bd880cde54
#
_cell.length_a   1.000
_cell.length_b   1.000
_cell.length_c   1.000
_cell.angle_alpha   90.00
_cell.angle_beta   90.00
_cell.angle_gamma   90.00
#
_symmetry.space_group_name_H-M   'P 1'
#
loop_
_entity.id
_entity.type
_entity.pdbx_description
1 polymer ?
#
loop_
_entity_poly.entity_id
_entity_poly.type
_entity_poly.pdbx_seq_one_letter_code
_entity_poly.pdbx_strand_id
1 'polypeptide(L)'
;MRPNLKNAVKTVIRTIPAKNKIAKLIMRMVPRRTLAPMPDAEKYLGAVSARPVSIYTIPPKAKSITCSLSVIVPAYNVERYIGKCLDSITTQSFSKTFEVIVVNDGSTDGTLGIVQDHMHRDSRIRLIDQTNNGLSGARNSGMDAARGEYITFVDSDDYLPPHALQTMFDTLEERSVDFVTGQYLRVSENNDAVEPVTCPPRSHGAPWGRMYRRAVWNDIRFPERYWFEDTIQAFLIDSSYSNIEIKDCVYCYRKQSGSISQNLDNPKVLDAYWIIREMVDWISAMGRHVDQSVYDCIIEHMGALLYSRINKGVGESTLKEVFLACGNFLNNDRRLLNMRTKLPGLYRDVEDALRNRQYKRWKVASLLLEVVAL
;
A
#
# COMPACT_ATOMS: atom_id res chain seq x y z
N MET A 1 -3.21 -31.80 0.78
CA MET A 1 -4.01 -30.74 0.11
C MET A 1 -5.35 -30.60 0.82
N ARG A 2 -5.50 -29.61 1.71
CA ARG A 2 -6.82 -29.23 2.24
C ARG A 2 -7.13 -27.87 1.64
N PRO A 3 -8.07 -27.73 0.71
CA PRO A 3 -8.49 -26.43 0.23
C PRO A 3 -9.04 -25.66 1.41
N ASN A 4 -8.59 -24.48 1.54
CA ASN A 4 -8.69 -23.48 2.55
C ASN A 4 -10.14 -23.33 3.06
N LEU A 5 -10.51 -24.07 4.10
CA LEU A 5 -11.81 -23.97 4.79
C LEU A 5 -12.10 -22.50 5.16
N LYS A 6 -11.06 -21.73 5.48
CA LYS A 6 -11.13 -20.26 5.70
C LYS A 6 -11.69 -19.52 4.47
N ASN A 7 -11.22 -19.83 3.26
CA ASN A 7 -11.68 -19.15 2.06
C ASN A 7 -13.11 -19.56 1.68
N ALA A 8 -13.45 -20.83 1.85
CA ALA A 8 -14.82 -21.31 1.65
C ALA A 8 -15.79 -20.64 2.65
N VAL A 9 -15.43 -20.56 3.92
CA VAL A 9 -16.22 -19.88 4.96
C VAL A 9 -16.33 -18.37 4.66
N LYS A 10 -15.25 -17.71 4.24
CA LYS A 10 -15.27 -16.31 3.79
C LYS A 10 -16.25 -16.11 2.63
N THR A 11 -16.20 -16.97 1.61
CA THR A 11 -17.08 -16.88 0.45
C THR A 11 -18.55 -17.05 0.83
N VAL A 12 -18.86 -18.02 1.69
CA VAL A 12 -20.26 -18.27 2.15
C VAL A 12 -20.78 -17.10 2.98
N ILE A 13 -19.99 -16.56 3.91
CA ILE A 13 -20.45 -15.43 4.75
C ILE A 13 -20.68 -14.16 3.92
N ARG A 14 -19.88 -13.93 2.87
CA ARG A 14 -20.05 -12.78 1.95
C ARG A 14 -21.40 -12.75 1.26
N THR A 15 -21.98 -13.90 0.95
CA THR A 15 -23.27 -14.00 0.25
C THR A 15 -24.48 -13.85 1.18
N ILE A 16 -24.27 -13.80 2.50
CA ILE A 16 -25.38 -13.70 3.47
C ILE A 16 -25.86 -12.24 3.58
N PRO A 17 -27.12 -11.91 3.23
CA PRO A 17 -27.65 -10.55 3.32
C PRO A 17 -27.60 -9.93 4.73
N ALA A 18 -27.56 -10.77 5.76
CA ALA A 18 -27.53 -10.36 7.17
C ALA A 18 -26.14 -10.36 7.81
N LYS A 19 -25.03 -10.42 7.02
CA LYS A 19 -23.65 -10.58 7.52
C LYS A 19 -23.30 -9.59 8.65
N ASN A 20 -23.72 -8.32 8.56
CA ASN A 20 -23.47 -7.32 9.59
C ASN A 20 -24.24 -7.61 10.92
N LYS A 21 -25.45 -8.17 10.84
CA LYS A 21 -26.22 -8.57 12.04
C LYS A 21 -25.57 -9.76 12.72
N ILE A 22 -25.11 -10.73 11.94
CA ILE A 22 -24.40 -11.91 12.45
C ILE A 22 -23.08 -11.49 13.12
N ALA A 23 -22.31 -10.61 12.50
CA ALA A 23 -21.07 -10.09 13.08
C ALA A 23 -21.32 -9.40 14.44
N LYS A 24 -22.36 -8.57 14.55
CA LYS A 24 -22.79 -7.95 15.82
C LYS A 24 -23.16 -8.98 16.88
N LEU A 25 -23.88 -10.04 16.49
CA LEU A 25 -24.26 -11.11 17.41
C LEU A 25 -23.01 -11.85 17.94
N ILE A 26 -22.09 -12.21 17.04
CA ILE A 26 -20.80 -12.84 17.44
C ILE A 26 -20.06 -11.92 18.41
N MET A 27 -19.92 -10.63 18.11
CA MET A 27 -19.21 -9.69 18.99
C MET A 27 -19.84 -9.58 20.39
N ARG A 28 -21.17 -9.74 20.55
CA ARG A 28 -21.85 -9.78 21.86
C ARG A 28 -21.43 -11.00 22.68
N MET A 29 -21.11 -12.12 22.05
CA MET A 29 -20.71 -13.36 22.71
C MET A 29 -19.22 -13.39 23.10
N VAL A 30 -18.40 -12.49 22.53
CA VAL A 30 -16.96 -12.45 22.82
C VAL A 30 -16.72 -11.83 24.21
N PRO A 31 -16.03 -12.54 25.13
CA PRO A 31 -15.77 -12.04 26.47
C PRO A 31 -14.98 -10.72 26.48
N ARG A 32 -15.33 -9.82 27.41
CA ARG A 32 -14.65 -8.53 27.64
C ARG A 32 -13.46 -8.65 28.61
N ARG A 33 -12.70 -9.76 28.56
CA ARG A 33 -11.52 -9.92 29.38
C ARG A 33 -10.41 -9.00 28.92
N THR A 34 -9.80 -8.30 29.88
CA THR A 34 -8.68 -7.37 29.64
C THR A 34 -7.35 -8.04 29.92
N LEU A 35 -6.32 -7.68 29.14
CA LEU A 35 -4.93 -8.02 29.46
C LEU A 35 -4.38 -7.05 30.53
N ALA A 36 -3.35 -7.50 31.26
CA ALA A 36 -2.56 -6.62 32.10
C ALA A 36 -1.93 -5.49 31.24
N PRO A 37 -1.73 -4.29 31.81
CA PRO A 37 -0.98 -3.25 31.15
C PRO A 37 0.45 -3.68 30.82
N MET A 38 0.97 -3.28 29.68
CA MET A 38 2.37 -3.45 29.27
C MET A 38 2.87 -2.12 28.71
N PRO A 39 3.33 -1.18 29.56
CA PRO A 39 3.80 0.13 29.11
C PRO A 39 4.90 0.05 28.06
N ASP A 40 5.82 -0.90 28.21
CA ASP A 40 6.99 -1.09 27.34
C ASP A 40 6.75 -2.02 26.14
N ALA A 41 5.49 -2.19 25.72
CA ALA A 41 5.14 -3.10 24.61
C ALA A 41 5.98 -2.82 23.33
N GLU A 42 6.18 -1.54 22.96
CA GLU A 42 7.02 -1.16 21.80
C GLU A 42 8.49 -1.56 21.96
N LYS A 43 9.02 -1.53 23.18
CA LYS A 43 10.41 -1.97 23.45
C LYS A 43 10.57 -3.47 23.15
N TYR A 44 9.59 -4.28 23.51
CA TYR A 44 9.60 -5.72 23.19
C TYR A 44 9.46 -5.94 21.68
N LEU A 45 8.59 -5.21 21.00
CA LEU A 45 8.48 -5.27 19.53
C LEU A 45 9.79 -4.88 18.84
N GLY A 46 10.44 -3.83 19.33
CA GLY A 46 11.75 -3.38 18.81
C GLY A 46 12.87 -4.41 19.00
N ALA A 47 12.78 -5.30 19.97
CA ALA A 47 13.70 -6.42 20.16
C ALA A 47 13.46 -7.55 19.14
N VAL A 48 12.24 -7.72 18.63
CA VAL A 48 11.89 -8.72 17.61
C VAL A 48 12.19 -8.17 16.21
N SER A 49 11.77 -6.96 15.93
CA SER A 49 12.06 -6.23 14.69
C SER A 49 12.14 -4.74 15.00
N ALA A 50 13.35 -4.20 14.92
CA ALA A 50 13.58 -2.79 15.21
C ALA A 50 12.76 -1.90 14.26
N ARG A 51 12.19 -0.80 14.81
CA ARG A 51 11.56 0.22 13.98
C ARG A 51 12.59 0.74 12.98
N PRO A 52 12.32 0.71 11.67
CA PRO A 52 13.21 1.32 10.70
C PRO A 52 13.41 2.82 11.01
N VAL A 53 14.64 3.29 10.83
CA VAL A 53 14.92 4.72 10.94
C VAL A 53 14.65 5.35 9.59
N SER A 54 13.57 6.11 9.51
CA SER A 54 13.20 6.91 8.34
C SER A 54 12.84 8.30 8.84
N ILE A 55 13.62 9.28 8.43
CA ILE A 55 13.39 10.67 8.82
C ILE A 55 12.67 11.35 7.67
N TYR A 56 11.51 11.95 7.94
CA TYR A 56 10.88 12.81 6.95
C TYR A 56 11.84 13.95 6.58
N THR A 57 12.16 14.01 5.30
CA THR A 57 12.96 15.10 4.73
C THR A 57 12.11 15.83 3.69
N ILE A 58 12.23 17.14 3.65
CA ILE A 58 11.57 17.94 2.61
C ILE A 58 12.15 17.49 1.25
N PRO A 59 11.29 17.07 0.32
CA PRO A 59 11.75 16.63 -0.99
C PRO A 59 12.52 17.74 -1.72
N PRO A 60 13.47 17.38 -2.59
CA PRO A 60 14.15 18.34 -3.43
C PRO A 60 13.15 19.08 -4.34
N LYS A 61 13.48 20.30 -4.72
CA LYS A 61 12.64 21.08 -5.64
C LYS A 61 12.40 20.29 -6.93
N ALA A 62 11.12 20.17 -7.31
CA ALA A 62 10.72 19.47 -8.51
C ALA A 62 11.43 20.03 -9.75
N LYS A 63 11.81 19.14 -10.68
CA LYS A 63 12.42 19.52 -11.99
C LYS A 63 11.43 20.34 -12.81
N SER A 64 11.94 21.15 -13.73
CA SER A 64 11.09 21.84 -14.71
C SER A 64 10.28 20.84 -15.53
N ILE A 65 9.04 21.17 -15.81
CA ILE A 65 8.16 20.37 -16.67
C ILE A 65 8.66 20.45 -18.11
N THR A 66 8.92 19.28 -18.72
CA THR A 66 9.35 19.19 -20.13
C THR A 66 8.55 18.16 -20.94
N CYS A 67 7.69 17.38 -20.27
CA CYS A 67 6.75 16.44 -20.89
C CYS A 67 5.47 16.36 -20.07
N SER A 68 4.45 15.71 -20.61
CA SER A 68 3.17 15.58 -19.90
C SER A 68 3.21 14.51 -18.81
N LEU A 69 3.88 13.38 -19.04
CA LEU A 69 3.84 12.25 -18.11
C LEU A 69 5.24 11.68 -17.85
N SER A 70 5.54 11.39 -16.57
CA SER A 70 6.66 10.53 -16.18
C SER A 70 6.12 9.19 -15.70
N VAL A 71 6.53 8.10 -16.34
CA VAL A 71 6.29 6.72 -15.91
C VAL A 71 7.50 6.25 -15.13
N ILE A 72 7.33 5.95 -13.83
CA ILE A 72 8.41 5.54 -12.93
C ILE A 72 8.37 4.03 -12.75
N VAL A 73 9.49 3.36 -13.07
CA VAL A 73 9.63 1.90 -13.03
C VAL A 73 10.79 1.53 -12.11
N PRO A 74 10.53 1.20 -10.83
CA PRO A 74 11.57 0.66 -9.94
C PRO A 74 11.90 -0.78 -10.36
N ALA A 75 13.18 -1.13 -10.46
CA ALA A 75 13.64 -2.43 -10.93
C ALA A 75 14.76 -2.99 -10.03
N TYR A 76 14.58 -4.22 -9.55
CA TYR A 76 15.59 -4.95 -8.80
C TYR A 76 15.47 -6.45 -9.03
N ASN A 77 16.43 -7.07 -9.71
CA ASN A 77 16.48 -8.50 -10.02
C ASN A 77 15.20 -9.01 -10.69
N VAL A 78 14.84 -8.42 -11.83
CA VAL A 78 13.60 -8.66 -12.59
C VAL A 78 13.84 -8.96 -14.07
N GLU A 79 14.99 -9.55 -14.41
CA GLU A 79 15.37 -9.88 -15.80
C GLU A 79 14.29 -10.62 -16.57
N ARG A 80 13.50 -11.46 -15.87
CA ARG A 80 12.39 -12.24 -16.45
C ARG A 80 11.23 -11.40 -16.96
N TYR A 81 11.02 -10.23 -16.39
CA TYR A 81 9.76 -9.48 -16.55
C TYR A 81 9.94 -8.10 -17.12
N ILE A 82 11.08 -7.45 -16.85
CA ILE A 82 11.34 -6.05 -17.18
C ILE A 82 11.17 -5.75 -18.68
N GLY A 83 11.55 -6.66 -19.57
CA GLY A 83 11.38 -6.49 -21.00
C GLY A 83 9.90 -6.30 -21.38
N LYS A 84 9.02 -7.20 -20.90
CA LYS A 84 7.58 -7.09 -21.14
C LYS A 84 6.97 -5.84 -20.51
N CYS A 85 7.42 -5.47 -19.32
CA CYS A 85 7.01 -4.23 -18.67
C CYS A 85 7.30 -3.02 -19.57
N LEU A 86 8.54 -2.87 -20.01
CA LEU A 86 8.97 -1.75 -20.86
C LEU A 86 8.27 -1.74 -22.23
N ASP A 87 8.13 -2.89 -22.88
CA ASP A 87 7.39 -3.01 -24.14
C ASP A 87 5.94 -2.55 -23.95
N SER A 88 5.27 -2.93 -22.86
CA SER A 88 3.89 -2.53 -22.58
C SER A 88 3.72 -1.03 -22.37
N ILE A 89 4.75 -0.35 -21.85
CA ILE A 89 4.74 1.11 -21.65
C ILE A 89 5.06 1.83 -22.96
N THR A 90 6.10 1.40 -23.67
CA THR A 90 6.57 2.08 -24.88
C THR A 90 5.63 1.96 -26.06
N THR A 91 4.81 0.90 -26.09
CA THR A 91 3.78 0.68 -27.11
C THR A 91 2.43 1.33 -26.80
N GLN A 92 2.30 2.05 -25.67
CA GLN A 92 1.06 2.77 -25.35
C GLN A 92 0.74 3.84 -26.41
N SER A 93 -0.51 3.85 -26.85
CA SER A 93 -1.06 4.98 -27.62
C SER A 93 -1.37 6.11 -26.65
N PHE A 94 -0.47 7.07 -26.56
CA PHE A 94 -0.62 8.24 -25.69
C PHE A 94 -0.47 9.53 -26.50
N SER A 95 -1.48 10.41 -26.45
CA SER A 95 -1.58 11.59 -27.31
C SER A 95 -0.62 12.73 -26.95
N LYS A 96 0.07 12.62 -25.82
CA LYS A 96 1.01 13.62 -25.30
C LYS A 96 2.42 13.04 -25.21
N THR A 97 3.39 13.89 -24.89
CA THR A 97 4.77 13.47 -24.65
C THR A 97 4.90 12.79 -23.28
N PHE A 98 5.70 11.73 -23.18
CA PHE A 98 6.02 11.09 -21.92
C PHE A 98 7.47 10.60 -21.88
N GLU A 99 7.98 10.41 -20.68
CA GLU A 99 9.25 9.76 -20.40
C GLU A 99 9.02 8.52 -19.55
N VAL A 100 9.94 7.55 -19.62
CA VAL A 100 9.99 6.37 -18.78
C VAL A 100 11.27 6.43 -17.96
N ILE A 101 11.17 6.49 -16.65
CA ILE A 101 12.31 6.54 -15.75
C ILE A 101 12.43 5.16 -15.09
N VAL A 102 13.39 4.36 -15.57
CA VAL A 102 13.73 3.08 -14.95
C VAL A 102 14.80 3.33 -13.88
N VAL A 103 14.52 2.92 -12.66
CA VAL A 103 15.48 3.00 -11.57
C VAL A 103 15.97 1.58 -11.28
N ASN A 104 17.19 1.26 -11.76
CA ASN A 104 17.87 0.02 -11.41
C ASN A 104 18.44 0.16 -9.99
N ASP A 105 17.85 -0.54 -9.04
CA ASP A 105 18.17 -0.45 -7.62
C ASP A 105 19.27 -1.48 -7.23
N GLY A 106 20.36 -1.51 -7.99
CA GLY A 106 21.50 -2.37 -7.73
C GLY A 106 21.24 -3.84 -8.10
N SER A 107 20.57 -4.11 -9.23
CA SER A 107 20.37 -5.49 -9.72
C SER A 107 21.70 -6.21 -9.99
N THR A 108 21.71 -7.51 -9.72
CA THR A 108 22.84 -8.41 -9.92
C THR A 108 22.61 -9.46 -11.00
N ASP A 109 21.43 -9.47 -11.61
CA ASP A 109 21.01 -10.32 -12.73
C ASP A 109 21.10 -9.55 -14.07
N GLY A 110 20.48 -10.06 -15.14
CA GLY A 110 20.45 -9.44 -16.46
C GLY A 110 19.58 -8.19 -16.59
N THR A 111 18.92 -7.71 -15.52
CA THR A 111 17.98 -6.57 -15.56
C THR A 111 18.60 -5.33 -16.20
N LEU A 112 19.81 -4.93 -15.77
CA LEU A 112 20.47 -3.71 -16.29
C LEU A 112 20.71 -3.79 -17.81
N GLY A 113 21.22 -4.92 -18.30
CA GLY A 113 21.46 -5.12 -19.74
C GLY A 113 20.20 -5.00 -20.57
N ILE A 114 19.08 -5.60 -20.10
CA ILE A 114 17.79 -5.51 -20.79
C ILE A 114 17.27 -4.07 -20.84
N VAL A 115 17.42 -3.31 -19.76
CA VAL A 115 17.02 -1.88 -19.73
C VAL A 115 17.87 -1.07 -20.72
N GLN A 116 19.19 -1.29 -20.77
CA GLN A 116 20.09 -0.60 -21.72
C GLN A 116 19.70 -0.90 -23.18
N ASP A 117 19.37 -2.15 -23.50
CA ASP A 117 18.88 -2.52 -24.83
C ASP A 117 17.57 -1.80 -25.21
N HIS A 118 16.65 -1.63 -24.27
CA HIS A 118 15.42 -0.86 -24.50
C HIS A 118 15.69 0.63 -24.67
N MET A 119 16.63 1.22 -23.93
CA MET A 119 17.07 2.60 -24.11
C MET A 119 17.63 2.89 -25.51
N HIS A 120 18.36 1.92 -26.09
CA HIS A 120 18.86 2.07 -27.47
C HIS A 120 17.75 2.06 -28.53
N ARG A 121 16.61 1.42 -28.23
CA ARG A 121 15.46 1.34 -29.15
C ARG A 121 14.46 2.47 -28.96
N ASP A 122 14.37 3.04 -27.72
CA ASP A 122 13.39 4.07 -27.40
C ASP A 122 14.02 5.17 -26.53
N SER A 123 14.20 6.35 -27.15
CA SER A 123 14.83 7.51 -26.49
C SER A 123 14.00 8.12 -25.35
N ARG A 124 12.74 7.69 -25.16
CA ARG A 124 11.91 8.09 -24.01
C ARG A 124 12.36 7.44 -22.71
N ILE A 125 13.09 6.32 -22.77
CA ILE A 125 13.58 5.58 -21.60
C ILE A 125 14.84 6.26 -21.07
N ARG A 126 14.84 6.52 -19.77
CA ARG A 126 15.98 7.04 -19.01
C ARG A 126 16.28 6.09 -17.88
N LEU A 127 17.55 5.79 -17.67
CA LEU A 127 18.02 4.92 -16.59
C LEU A 127 18.63 5.76 -15.46
N ILE A 128 18.26 5.39 -14.23
CA ILE A 128 18.99 5.74 -13.02
C ILE A 128 19.55 4.42 -12.50
N ASP A 129 20.86 4.31 -12.41
CA ASP A 129 21.54 3.15 -11.84
C ASP A 129 22.10 3.53 -10.48
N GLN A 130 21.63 2.86 -9.43
CA GLN A 130 21.97 3.22 -8.05
C GLN A 130 22.29 1.99 -7.21
N THR A 131 23.00 2.21 -6.10
CA THR A 131 23.14 1.19 -5.05
C THR A 131 21.78 0.90 -4.44
N ASN A 132 21.51 -0.37 -4.11
CA ASN A 132 20.21 -0.79 -3.57
C ASN A 132 19.78 0.03 -2.36
N ASN A 133 18.68 0.74 -2.48
CA ASN A 133 18.03 1.53 -1.45
C ASN A 133 16.58 1.08 -1.19
N GLY A 134 16.20 -0.08 -1.75
CA GLY A 134 14.88 -0.67 -1.65
C GLY A 134 13.83 0.02 -2.51
N LEU A 135 12.65 -0.59 -2.60
CA LEU A 135 11.55 -0.16 -3.45
C LEU A 135 11.16 1.31 -3.23
N SER A 136 11.08 1.75 -1.96
CA SER A 136 10.80 3.16 -1.61
C SER A 136 11.88 4.10 -2.15
N GLY A 137 13.15 3.76 -1.94
CA GLY A 137 14.28 4.57 -2.43
C GLY A 137 14.29 4.67 -3.96
N ALA A 138 14.03 3.56 -4.65
CA ALA A 138 13.94 3.55 -6.10
C ALA A 138 12.77 4.43 -6.61
N ARG A 139 11.58 4.34 -6.01
CA ARG A 139 10.46 5.23 -6.37
C ARG A 139 10.78 6.69 -6.08
N ASN A 140 11.41 6.99 -4.94
CA ASN A 140 11.82 8.34 -4.58
C ASN A 140 12.82 8.93 -5.59
N SER A 141 13.85 8.17 -5.98
CA SER A 141 14.81 8.57 -7.00
C SER A 141 14.15 8.84 -8.35
N GLY A 142 13.17 8.01 -8.73
CA GLY A 142 12.38 8.23 -9.94
C GLY A 142 11.56 9.52 -9.88
N MET A 143 10.90 9.80 -8.75
CA MET A 143 10.16 11.06 -8.55
C MET A 143 11.06 12.30 -8.60
N ASP A 144 12.25 12.24 -8.00
CA ASP A 144 13.20 13.35 -8.01
C ASP A 144 13.75 13.66 -9.40
N ALA A 145 13.77 12.65 -10.29
CA ALA A 145 14.18 12.79 -11.68
C ALA A 145 13.04 13.16 -12.64
N ALA A 146 11.79 13.02 -12.20
CA ALA A 146 10.60 13.22 -13.02
C ALA A 146 10.46 14.65 -13.55
N ARG A 147 10.11 14.76 -14.82
CA ARG A 147 9.89 16.02 -15.56
C ARG A 147 8.47 16.15 -16.10
N GLY A 148 7.64 15.14 -15.89
CA GLY A 148 6.24 15.13 -16.30
C GLY A 148 5.39 16.04 -15.42
N GLU A 149 4.32 16.56 -15.99
CA GLU A 149 3.24 17.23 -15.24
C GLU A 149 2.43 16.21 -14.42
N TYR A 150 2.37 14.99 -14.92
CA TYR A 150 1.75 13.84 -14.28
C TYR A 150 2.78 12.77 -13.96
N ILE A 151 2.48 11.93 -12.98
CA ILE A 151 3.29 10.78 -12.55
C ILE A 151 2.41 9.53 -12.49
N THR A 152 2.93 8.41 -12.96
CA THR A 152 2.41 7.08 -12.73
C THR A 152 3.53 6.12 -12.36
N PHE A 153 3.22 5.09 -11.57
CA PHE A 153 4.16 4.04 -11.18
C PHE A 153 3.77 2.74 -11.85
N VAL A 154 4.77 2.01 -12.33
CA VAL A 154 4.61 0.65 -12.87
C VAL A 154 5.67 -0.23 -12.23
N ASP A 155 5.25 -1.23 -11.48
CA ASP A 155 6.18 -2.20 -10.91
C ASP A 155 6.76 -3.06 -12.04
N SER A 156 8.07 -3.31 -12.01
CA SER A 156 8.82 -3.87 -13.13
C SER A 156 8.51 -5.34 -13.44
N ASP A 157 7.80 -6.02 -12.57
CA ASP A 157 7.29 -7.38 -12.74
C ASP A 157 5.87 -7.44 -13.33
N ASP A 158 5.23 -6.27 -13.47
CA ASP A 158 3.88 -6.08 -14.00
C ASP A 158 3.89 -5.48 -15.41
N TYR A 159 2.72 -5.18 -15.98
CA TYR A 159 2.62 -4.54 -17.27
C TYR A 159 1.29 -3.79 -17.46
N LEU A 160 1.24 -2.89 -18.45
CA LEU A 160 0.04 -2.11 -18.76
C LEU A 160 -0.77 -2.77 -19.89
N PRO A 161 -2.11 -2.82 -19.80
CA PRO A 161 -2.95 -3.15 -20.94
C PRO A 161 -2.94 -1.99 -21.95
N PRO A 162 -3.35 -2.23 -23.22
CA PRO A 162 -3.44 -1.16 -24.23
C PRO A 162 -4.30 0.01 -23.74
N HIS A 163 -3.93 1.23 -24.15
CA HIS A 163 -4.63 2.49 -23.84
C HIS A 163 -4.69 2.91 -22.36
N ALA A 164 -4.05 2.18 -21.44
CA ALA A 164 -4.10 2.47 -20.02
C ALA A 164 -3.71 3.92 -19.68
N LEU A 165 -2.61 4.40 -20.25
CA LEU A 165 -2.12 5.77 -20.00
C LEU A 165 -3.09 6.82 -20.54
N GLN A 166 -3.65 6.62 -21.73
CA GLN A 166 -4.59 7.57 -22.32
C GLN A 166 -5.89 7.62 -21.51
N THR A 167 -6.45 6.47 -21.15
CA THR A 167 -7.69 6.39 -20.36
C THR A 167 -7.58 7.13 -19.03
N MET A 168 -6.48 6.94 -18.31
CA MET A 168 -6.25 7.64 -17.04
C MET A 168 -6.05 9.15 -17.25
N PHE A 169 -5.30 9.53 -18.29
CA PHE A 169 -5.02 10.93 -18.61
C PHE A 169 -6.30 11.71 -18.97
N ASP A 170 -7.11 11.18 -19.89
CA ASP A 170 -8.35 11.82 -20.32
C ASP A 170 -9.30 12.02 -19.12
N THR A 171 -9.41 11.02 -18.26
CA THR A 171 -10.23 11.13 -17.04
C THR A 171 -9.73 12.23 -16.10
N LEU A 172 -8.40 12.34 -15.90
CA LEU A 172 -7.81 13.39 -15.05
C LEU A 172 -8.13 14.79 -15.58
N GLU A 173 -7.99 14.98 -16.88
CA GLU A 173 -8.24 16.27 -17.52
C GLU A 173 -9.73 16.63 -17.49
N GLU A 174 -10.61 15.69 -17.87
CA GLU A 174 -12.04 15.90 -17.88
C GLU A 174 -12.64 16.19 -16.50
N ARG A 175 -12.15 15.51 -15.47
CA ARG A 175 -12.71 15.61 -14.10
C ARG A 175 -12.01 16.62 -13.22
N SER A 176 -10.86 17.15 -13.65
CA SER A 176 -10.07 18.13 -12.89
C SER A 176 -9.77 17.68 -11.44
N VAL A 177 -9.47 16.39 -11.25
CA VAL A 177 -9.09 15.81 -9.96
C VAL A 177 -7.57 15.72 -9.81
N ASP A 178 -7.09 15.44 -8.60
CA ASP A 178 -5.66 15.32 -8.32
C ASP A 178 -5.07 13.98 -8.77
N PHE A 179 -5.86 12.92 -8.73
CA PHE A 179 -5.46 11.61 -9.26
C PHE A 179 -6.66 10.76 -9.69
N VAL A 180 -6.38 9.79 -10.57
CA VAL A 180 -7.33 8.77 -11.00
C VAL A 180 -6.82 7.40 -10.58
N THR A 181 -7.74 6.50 -10.22
CA THR A 181 -7.47 5.10 -9.92
C THR A 181 -8.28 4.22 -10.86
N GLY A 182 -7.59 3.35 -11.61
CA GLY A 182 -8.25 2.35 -12.45
C GLY A 182 -8.27 0.97 -11.81
N GLN A 183 -8.98 0.05 -12.46
CA GLN A 183 -9.01 -1.35 -12.06
C GLN A 183 -7.78 -2.10 -12.59
N TYR A 184 -7.55 -3.29 -12.05
CA TYR A 184 -6.44 -4.13 -12.48
C TYR A 184 -6.89 -5.57 -12.76
N LEU A 185 -6.17 -6.24 -13.65
CA LEU A 185 -6.30 -7.67 -13.90
C LEU A 185 -5.21 -8.42 -13.13
N ARG A 186 -5.56 -9.55 -12.53
CA ARG A 186 -4.55 -10.49 -12.02
C ARG A 186 -4.16 -11.43 -13.14
N VAL A 187 -2.86 -11.58 -13.31
CA VAL A 187 -2.30 -12.49 -14.31
C VAL A 187 -1.41 -13.53 -13.64
N SER A 188 -1.39 -14.74 -14.20
CA SER A 188 -0.55 -15.80 -13.66
C SER A 188 0.93 -15.55 -14.01
N GLU A 189 1.83 -16.07 -13.16
CA GLU A 189 3.27 -15.95 -13.35
C GLU A 189 3.77 -16.51 -14.68
N ASN A 190 3.24 -17.66 -15.11
CA ASN A 190 3.85 -18.49 -16.14
C ASN A 190 3.26 -18.35 -17.55
N ASN A 191 2.05 -17.87 -17.70
CA ASN A 191 1.35 -17.91 -19.00
C ASN A 191 0.51 -16.65 -19.29
N ASP A 192 0.62 -15.61 -18.49
CA ASP A 192 -0.20 -14.38 -18.60
C ASP A 192 -1.73 -14.65 -18.70
N ALA A 193 -2.15 -15.84 -18.30
CA ALA A 193 -3.57 -16.17 -18.24
C ALA A 193 -4.24 -15.24 -17.23
N VAL A 194 -5.24 -14.52 -17.71
CA VAL A 194 -6.02 -13.59 -16.89
C VAL A 194 -6.88 -14.44 -15.93
N GLU A 195 -6.62 -14.32 -14.64
CA GLU A 195 -7.55 -14.84 -13.63
C GLU A 195 -8.80 -13.95 -13.64
N PRO A 196 -10.01 -14.53 -13.62
CA PRO A 196 -11.21 -13.70 -13.46
C PRO A 196 -11.12 -12.95 -12.15
N VAL A 197 -10.92 -11.65 -12.23
CA VAL A 197 -10.88 -10.77 -11.06
C VAL A 197 -12.25 -10.14 -10.93
N THR A 198 -12.92 -10.48 -9.87
CA THR A 198 -13.84 -9.54 -9.26
C THR A 198 -12.96 -8.45 -8.64
N CYS A 199 -12.76 -7.35 -9.35
CA CYS A 199 -12.06 -6.20 -8.81
C CYS A 199 -12.69 -5.82 -7.48
N PRO A 200 -11.96 -5.80 -6.37
CA PRO A 200 -12.44 -5.11 -5.20
C PRO A 200 -12.68 -3.65 -5.60
N PRO A 201 -13.75 -3.02 -5.13
CA PRO A 201 -14.11 -1.64 -5.50
C PRO A 201 -13.06 -0.60 -5.10
N ARG A 202 -11.95 -1.00 -4.51
CA ARG A 202 -10.80 -0.14 -4.18
C ARG A 202 -9.51 -0.94 -4.34
N SER A 203 -8.60 -0.47 -5.20
CA SER A 203 -7.19 -0.85 -5.11
C SER A 203 -6.60 -0.19 -3.86
N HIS A 204 -6.80 -0.80 -2.69
CA HIS A 204 -6.36 -0.21 -1.45
C HIS A 204 -4.83 -0.18 -1.39
N GLY A 205 -4.27 1.02 -1.42
CA GLY A 205 -2.91 1.30 -1.01
C GLY A 205 -1.82 1.19 -2.09
N ALA A 206 -2.05 0.56 -3.25
CA ALA A 206 -1.01 0.47 -4.26
C ALA A 206 -0.81 1.81 -4.99
N PRO A 207 0.43 2.24 -5.26
CA PRO A 207 0.72 3.43 -6.06
C PRO A 207 0.53 3.19 -7.57
N TRP A 208 0.57 1.94 -8.02
CA TRP A 208 0.35 1.54 -9.41
C TRP A 208 -1.15 1.50 -9.76
N GLY A 209 -1.45 1.47 -11.06
CA GLY A 209 -2.83 1.57 -11.54
C GLY A 209 -3.47 2.93 -11.27
N ARG A 210 -2.65 3.94 -11.02
CA ARG A 210 -3.04 5.32 -10.74
C ARG A 210 -2.22 6.29 -11.57
N MET A 211 -2.80 7.42 -11.91
CA MET A 211 -2.08 8.56 -12.48
C MET A 211 -2.36 9.78 -11.62
N TYR A 212 -1.32 10.50 -11.26
CA TYR A 212 -1.36 11.62 -10.33
C TYR A 212 -0.93 12.91 -11.01
N ARG A 213 -1.54 14.04 -10.68
CA ARG A 213 -0.89 15.33 -10.87
C ARG A 213 0.39 15.35 -10.05
N ARG A 214 1.52 15.76 -10.62
CA ARG A 214 2.81 15.77 -9.92
C ARG A 214 2.77 16.54 -8.60
N ALA A 215 1.91 17.56 -8.51
CA ALA A 215 1.73 18.36 -7.30
C ALA A 215 1.38 17.52 -6.05
N VAL A 216 0.72 16.36 -6.21
CA VAL A 216 0.43 15.41 -5.13
C VAL A 216 1.70 14.96 -4.40
N TRP A 217 2.81 14.88 -5.11
CA TRP A 217 4.10 14.37 -4.64
C TRP A 217 5.11 15.47 -4.26
N ASN A 218 4.72 16.74 -4.23
CA ASN A 218 5.67 17.82 -3.95
C ASN A 218 6.32 17.74 -2.59
N ASP A 219 5.58 17.30 -1.59
CA ASP A 219 6.02 17.17 -0.18
C ASP A 219 5.84 15.74 0.37
N ILE A 220 5.52 14.78 -0.48
CA ILE A 220 5.32 13.38 -0.10
C ILE A 220 6.42 12.51 -0.74
N ARG A 221 6.97 11.57 0.07
CA ARG A 221 7.92 10.54 -0.36
C ARG A 221 7.54 9.21 0.25
N PHE A 222 7.95 8.11 -0.40
CA PHE A 222 7.80 6.78 0.18
C PHE A 222 8.76 6.62 1.37
N PRO A 223 8.29 6.07 2.51
CA PRO A 223 9.14 5.82 3.66
C PRO A 223 10.13 4.69 3.35
N GLU A 224 11.42 5.01 3.43
CA GLU A 224 12.48 4.07 3.11
C GLU A 224 12.64 3.00 4.19
N ARG A 225 13.09 1.80 3.78
CA ARG A 225 13.37 0.64 4.62
C ARG A 225 12.17 0.00 5.31
N TYR A 226 10.95 0.48 5.07
CA TYR A 226 9.72 -0.15 5.54
C TYR A 226 9.19 -1.19 4.55
N TRP A 227 8.65 -2.27 5.08
CA TRP A 227 7.64 -3.03 4.36
C TRP A 227 6.30 -2.29 4.46
N PHE A 228 5.41 -2.48 3.46
CA PHE A 228 4.12 -1.80 3.40
C PHE A 228 4.25 -0.28 3.24
N GLU A 229 5.27 0.17 2.52
CA GLU A 229 5.55 1.57 2.19
C GLU A 229 4.37 2.25 1.47
N ASP A 230 3.54 1.45 0.81
CA ASP A 230 2.30 1.85 0.14
C ASP A 230 1.23 2.38 1.10
N THR A 231 1.35 2.12 2.40
CA THR A 231 0.47 2.68 3.45
C THR A 231 0.37 4.22 3.36
N ILE A 232 1.38 4.89 2.83
CA ILE A 232 1.38 6.33 2.55
C ILE A 232 0.19 6.76 1.66
N GLN A 233 -0.29 5.90 0.76
CA GLN A 233 -1.43 6.20 -0.10
C GLN A 233 -2.67 6.52 0.75
N ALA A 234 -3.00 5.66 1.69
CA ALA A 234 -4.18 5.83 2.55
C ALA A 234 -4.04 7.02 3.51
N PHE A 235 -2.84 7.23 4.08
CA PHE A 235 -2.64 8.22 5.13
C PHE A 235 -2.44 9.65 4.61
N LEU A 236 -1.77 9.83 3.47
CA LEU A 236 -1.35 11.15 3.00
C LEU A 236 -1.98 11.53 1.66
N ILE A 237 -2.36 10.56 0.83
CA ILE A 237 -2.88 10.83 -0.51
C ILE A 237 -4.40 10.70 -0.56
N ASP A 238 -4.95 9.51 -0.30
CA ASP A 238 -6.39 9.25 -0.40
C ASP A 238 -7.21 10.13 0.58
N SER A 239 -6.60 10.52 1.71
CA SER A 239 -7.22 11.38 2.71
C SER A 239 -7.18 12.89 2.38
N SER A 240 -6.27 13.32 1.50
CA SER A 240 -5.93 14.75 1.32
C SER A 240 -6.19 15.28 -0.09
N TYR A 241 -6.32 14.42 -1.10
CA TYR A 241 -6.42 14.81 -2.49
C TYR A 241 -7.70 14.30 -3.14
N SER A 242 -8.24 15.08 -4.07
CA SER A 242 -9.43 14.71 -4.84
C SER A 242 -9.12 13.60 -5.82
N ASN A 243 -10.01 12.60 -5.92
CA ASN A 243 -9.78 11.47 -6.81
C ASN A 243 -11.08 10.95 -7.43
N ILE A 244 -10.90 10.14 -8.47
CA ILE A 244 -11.98 9.37 -9.09
C ILE A 244 -11.52 7.95 -9.39
N GLU A 245 -12.42 7.00 -9.17
CA GLU A 245 -12.21 5.61 -9.56
C GLU A 245 -12.93 5.33 -10.88
N ILE A 246 -12.22 4.73 -11.84
CA ILE A 246 -12.76 4.28 -13.11
C ILE A 246 -12.88 2.76 -13.16
N LYS A 247 -13.80 2.26 -13.98
CA LYS A 247 -14.04 0.82 -14.13
C LYS A 247 -13.11 0.17 -15.16
N ASP A 248 -12.34 0.96 -15.87
CA ASP A 248 -11.41 0.50 -16.88
C ASP A 248 -10.23 -0.20 -16.22
N CYS A 249 -9.84 -1.34 -16.80
CA CYS A 249 -8.64 -2.05 -16.37
C CYS A 249 -7.42 -1.37 -16.99
N VAL A 250 -6.61 -0.75 -16.14
CA VAL A 250 -5.43 0.04 -16.53
C VAL A 250 -4.11 -0.61 -16.10
N TYR A 251 -4.18 -1.77 -15.46
CA TYR A 251 -3.00 -2.43 -14.89
C TYR A 251 -3.14 -3.96 -14.93
N CYS A 252 -2.04 -4.66 -15.20
CA CYS A 252 -1.95 -6.11 -15.15
C CYS A 252 -0.98 -6.53 -14.04
N TYR A 253 -1.54 -6.90 -12.88
CA TYR A 253 -0.79 -7.32 -11.71
C TYR A 253 -0.40 -8.80 -11.81
N ARG A 254 0.90 -9.10 -11.80
CA ARG A 254 1.44 -10.46 -11.87
C ARG A 254 1.56 -11.07 -10.48
N LYS A 255 0.88 -12.19 -10.28
CA LYS A 255 0.98 -12.95 -9.04
C LYS A 255 2.24 -13.81 -9.07
N GLN A 256 3.23 -13.49 -8.26
CA GLN A 256 4.48 -14.22 -8.14
C GLN A 256 4.54 -15.04 -6.84
N SER A 257 5.15 -16.24 -6.94
CA SER A 257 5.60 -16.99 -5.77
C SER A 257 6.87 -16.33 -5.22
N GLY A 258 6.82 -15.78 -4.02
CA GLY A 258 7.98 -15.14 -3.36
C GLY A 258 7.91 -13.62 -3.22
N SER A 259 6.79 -13.00 -3.60
CA SER A 259 6.58 -11.57 -3.32
C SER A 259 6.69 -11.28 -1.82
N ILE A 260 7.13 -10.07 -1.47
CA ILE A 260 7.25 -9.59 -0.07
C ILE A 260 5.94 -9.83 0.69
N SER A 261 4.79 -9.61 0.05
CA SER A 261 3.47 -9.80 0.64
C SER A 261 3.13 -11.27 0.99
N GLN A 262 3.91 -12.24 0.50
CA GLN A 262 3.75 -13.67 0.80
C GLN A 262 4.78 -14.20 1.81
N ASN A 263 5.86 -13.47 2.07
CA ASN A 263 6.90 -13.84 3.03
C ASN A 263 6.49 -13.46 4.46
N LEU A 264 5.44 -14.09 4.97
CA LEU A 264 4.83 -13.75 6.26
C LEU A 264 5.61 -14.32 7.46
N ASP A 265 6.62 -15.18 7.25
CA ASP A 265 7.43 -15.76 8.33
C ASP A 265 8.60 -14.86 8.75
N ASN A 266 8.78 -13.71 8.09
CA ASN A 266 9.83 -12.76 8.40
C ASN A 266 9.37 -11.79 9.50
N PRO A 267 10.15 -11.56 10.58
CA PRO A 267 9.82 -10.62 11.64
C PRO A 267 9.54 -9.19 11.15
N LYS A 268 10.04 -8.83 9.97
CA LYS A 268 9.79 -7.55 9.31
C LYS A 268 8.30 -7.29 8.99
N VAL A 269 7.43 -8.29 9.11
CA VAL A 269 5.96 -8.08 9.10
C VAL A 269 5.49 -7.12 10.19
N LEU A 270 6.29 -6.90 11.26
CA LEU A 270 6.03 -5.90 12.29
C LEU A 270 6.12 -4.46 11.76
N ASP A 271 6.72 -4.25 10.60
CA ASP A 271 6.66 -2.95 9.91
C ASP A 271 5.20 -2.51 9.67
N ALA A 272 4.24 -3.44 9.59
CA ALA A 272 2.82 -3.11 9.52
C ALA A 272 2.31 -2.29 10.74
N TYR A 273 2.94 -2.42 11.90
CA TYR A 273 2.70 -1.56 13.06
C TYR A 273 3.56 -0.28 12.99
N TRP A 274 4.86 -0.43 12.72
CA TRP A 274 5.79 0.69 12.73
C TRP A 274 5.45 1.75 11.67
N ILE A 275 4.96 1.34 10.51
CA ILE A 275 4.57 2.27 9.45
C ILE A 275 3.38 3.16 9.86
N ILE A 276 2.44 2.67 10.66
CA ILE A 276 1.33 3.49 11.17
C ILE A 276 1.88 4.59 12.08
N ARG A 277 2.83 4.23 12.95
CA ARG A 277 3.54 5.20 13.80
C ARG A 277 4.25 6.25 12.97
N GLU A 278 5.00 5.79 11.95
CA GLU A 278 5.76 6.65 11.05
C GLU A 278 4.86 7.64 10.32
N MET A 279 3.72 7.21 9.82
CA MET A 279 2.78 8.10 9.11
C MET A 279 2.27 9.23 10.02
N VAL A 280 1.94 8.93 11.27
CA VAL A 280 1.49 9.94 12.24
C VAL A 280 2.61 10.92 12.59
N ASP A 281 3.85 10.43 12.69
CA ASP A 281 5.01 11.28 12.96
C ASP A 281 5.33 12.19 11.75
N TRP A 282 5.24 11.66 10.53
CA TRP A 282 5.43 12.43 9.30
C TRP A 282 4.37 13.50 9.08
N ILE A 283 3.09 13.20 9.34
CA ILE A 283 2.01 14.19 9.29
C ILE A 283 2.36 15.39 10.17
N SER A 284 2.86 15.14 11.37
CA SER A 284 3.29 16.21 12.29
C SER A 284 4.55 16.95 11.80
N ALA A 285 5.53 16.24 11.24
CA ALA A 285 6.74 16.82 10.67
C ALA A 285 6.46 17.71 9.44
N MET A 286 5.41 17.40 8.68
CA MET A 286 4.89 18.23 7.59
C MET A 286 4.12 19.46 8.08
N GLY A 287 4.02 19.70 9.40
CA GLY A 287 3.22 20.78 9.97
C GLY A 287 1.70 20.55 9.84
N ARG A 288 1.27 19.33 9.52
CA ARG A 288 -0.15 18.94 9.42
C ARG A 288 -0.64 18.37 10.75
N HIS A 289 -1.95 18.31 10.93
CA HIS A 289 -2.58 17.71 12.10
C HIS A 289 -3.23 16.38 11.74
N VAL A 290 -3.29 15.46 12.71
CA VAL A 290 -4.11 14.27 12.59
C VAL A 290 -5.58 14.71 12.65
N ASP A 291 -6.24 14.69 11.52
CA ASP A 291 -7.67 14.96 11.41
C ASP A 291 -8.50 13.68 11.57
N GLN A 292 -9.82 13.79 11.40
CA GLN A 292 -10.73 12.67 11.54
C GLN A 292 -10.49 11.58 10.48
N SER A 293 -10.14 11.95 9.26
CA SER A 293 -9.88 11.01 8.17
C SER A 293 -8.64 10.16 8.45
N VAL A 294 -7.55 10.82 8.87
CA VAL A 294 -6.32 10.13 9.29
C VAL A 294 -6.58 9.24 10.49
N TYR A 295 -7.35 9.71 11.48
CA TYR A 295 -7.67 8.88 12.64
C TYR A 295 -8.46 7.63 12.27
N ASP A 296 -9.46 7.77 11.42
CA ASP A 296 -10.25 6.65 10.91
C ASP A 296 -9.37 5.65 10.14
N CYS A 297 -8.42 6.15 9.34
CA CYS A 297 -7.41 5.36 8.66
C CYS A 297 -6.50 4.58 9.65
N ILE A 298 -6.09 5.19 10.77
CA ILE A 298 -5.35 4.51 11.84
C ILE A 298 -6.15 3.32 12.38
N ILE A 299 -7.42 3.50 12.68
CA ILE A 299 -8.27 2.43 13.23
C ILE A 299 -8.50 1.32 12.20
N GLU A 300 -8.69 1.67 10.93
CA GLU A 300 -8.80 0.70 9.84
C GLU A 300 -7.53 -0.16 9.73
N HIS A 301 -6.36 0.48 9.75
CA HIS A 301 -5.07 -0.22 9.66
C HIS A 301 -4.78 -1.06 10.90
N MET A 302 -5.09 -0.59 12.11
CA MET A 302 -4.90 -1.35 13.36
C MET A 302 -5.89 -2.50 13.55
N GLY A 303 -6.90 -2.60 12.70
CA GLY A 303 -7.87 -3.69 12.68
C GLY A 303 -7.44 -4.85 11.78
N ALA A 304 -8.26 -5.09 10.75
CA ALA A 304 -8.10 -6.24 9.85
C ALA A 304 -6.77 -6.24 9.10
N LEU A 305 -6.30 -5.07 8.63
CA LEU A 305 -5.06 -4.99 7.85
C LEU A 305 -3.84 -5.42 8.67
N LEU A 306 -3.64 -4.83 9.86
CA LEU A 306 -2.53 -5.21 10.74
C LEU A 306 -2.64 -6.69 11.10
N TYR A 307 -3.82 -7.13 11.56
CA TYR A 307 -4.02 -8.51 11.97
C TYR A 307 -3.70 -9.50 10.83
N SER A 308 -4.17 -9.25 9.61
CA SER A 308 -3.93 -10.13 8.46
C SER A 308 -2.45 -10.22 8.06
N ARG A 309 -1.71 -9.12 8.22
CA ARG A 309 -0.28 -9.04 7.90
C ARG A 309 0.59 -9.80 8.90
N ILE A 310 0.26 -9.73 10.20
CA ILE A 310 1.15 -10.25 11.25
C ILE A 310 0.76 -11.62 11.82
N ASN A 311 -0.52 -12.02 11.76
CA ASN A 311 -1.03 -13.21 12.47
C ASN A 311 -0.43 -14.55 12.04
N LYS A 312 0.28 -14.60 10.92
CA LYS A 312 0.94 -15.80 10.40
C LYS A 312 2.45 -15.80 10.68
N GLY A 313 3.04 -14.62 10.75
CA GLY A 313 4.50 -14.44 10.85
C GLY A 313 5.01 -14.25 12.27
N VAL A 314 4.14 -14.08 13.26
CA VAL A 314 4.57 -13.91 14.65
C VAL A 314 3.80 -14.82 15.60
N GLY A 315 4.45 -15.20 16.71
CA GLY A 315 3.82 -15.99 17.75
C GLY A 315 2.73 -15.23 18.51
N GLU A 316 1.86 -15.95 19.22
CA GLU A 316 0.73 -15.37 19.97
C GLU A 316 1.18 -14.36 21.05
N SER A 317 2.40 -14.51 21.61
CA SER A 317 2.98 -13.54 22.56
C SER A 317 3.22 -12.20 21.87
N THR A 318 3.97 -12.22 20.78
CA THR A 318 4.26 -11.01 19.99
C THR A 318 2.99 -10.35 19.43
N LEU A 319 2.00 -11.15 19.04
CA LEU A 319 0.71 -10.62 18.61
C LEU A 319 -0.03 -9.87 19.74
N LYS A 320 0.06 -10.33 21.00
CA LYS A 320 -0.45 -9.59 22.15
C LYS A 320 0.33 -8.32 22.44
N GLU A 321 1.63 -8.34 22.26
CA GLU A 321 2.51 -7.16 22.39
C GLU A 321 2.14 -6.09 21.36
N VAL A 322 1.96 -6.47 20.08
CA VAL A 322 1.48 -5.54 19.03
C VAL A 322 0.11 -4.96 19.40
N PHE A 323 -0.81 -5.78 19.83
CA PHE A 323 -2.13 -5.33 20.27
C PHE A 323 -2.04 -4.31 21.42
N LEU A 324 -1.20 -4.58 22.44
CA LEU A 324 -1.00 -3.66 23.57
C LEU A 324 -0.28 -2.38 23.13
N ALA A 325 0.70 -2.47 22.23
CA ALA A 325 1.36 -1.30 21.65
C ALA A 325 0.37 -0.40 20.90
N CYS A 326 -0.53 -0.96 20.09
CA CYS A 326 -1.62 -0.21 19.44
C CYS A 326 -2.52 0.49 20.47
N GLY A 327 -2.94 -0.21 21.53
CA GLY A 327 -3.75 0.37 22.59
C GLY A 327 -3.03 1.48 23.35
N ASN A 328 -1.74 1.31 23.65
CA ASN A 328 -0.90 2.32 24.28
C ASN A 328 -0.77 3.56 23.40
N PHE A 329 -0.56 3.36 22.08
CA PHE A 329 -0.48 4.46 21.14
C PHE A 329 -1.76 5.30 21.11
N LEU A 330 -2.93 4.65 21.01
CA LEU A 330 -4.21 5.36 21.01
C LEU A 330 -4.51 6.10 22.34
N ASN A 331 -4.00 5.58 23.48
CA ASN A 331 -4.31 6.12 24.80
C ASN A 331 -3.30 7.16 25.30
N ASN A 332 -2.06 7.17 24.79
CA ASN A 332 -0.97 7.98 25.34
C ASN A 332 -0.48 9.05 24.36
N ASP A 333 -0.69 8.89 23.05
CA ASP A 333 -0.27 9.91 22.09
C ASP A 333 -1.25 11.08 22.13
N ARG A 334 -0.73 12.29 22.39
CA ARG A 334 -1.52 13.53 22.54
C ARG A 334 -2.35 13.86 21.30
N ARG A 335 -1.89 13.44 20.12
CA ARG A 335 -2.57 13.65 18.83
C ARG A 335 -3.84 12.80 18.68
N LEU A 336 -3.92 11.65 19.42
CA LEU A 336 -4.95 10.63 19.26
C LEU A 336 -5.85 10.47 20.49
N LEU A 337 -5.39 10.92 21.66
CA LEU A 337 -5.99 10.65 22.96
C LEU A 337 -7.50 10.92 23.02
N ASN A 338 -7.93 12.06 22.49
CA ASN A 338 -9.31 12.53 22.53
C ASN A 338 -10.12 12.21 21.28
N MET A 339 -9.51 11.51 20.31
CA MET A 339 -10.18 11.13 19.06
C MET A 339 -10.96 9.83 19.22
N ARG A 340 -12.02 9.69 18.44
CA ARG A 340 -12.82 8.47 18.31
C ARG A 340 -13.17 8.26 16.86
N THR A 341 -13.17 6.98 16.43
CA THR A 341 -13.50 6.67 15.04
C THR A 341 -14.96 6.98 14.71
N LYS A 342 -15.17 7.55 13.53
CA LYS A 342 -16.48 7.72 12.91
C LYS A 342 -16.87 6.52 12.04
N LEU A 343 -15.93 5.61 11.76
CA LEU A 343 -16.23 4.39 11.02
C LEU A 343 -17.27 3.55 11.77
N PRO A 344 -18.23 2.94 11.05
CA PRO A 344 -19.33 2.22 11.66
C PRO A 344 -18.97 0.78 12.08
N GLY A 345 -19.80 0.20 12.94
CA GLY A 345 -19.83 -1.24 13.19
C GLY A 345 -18.55 -1.78 13.83
N LEU A 346 -17.95 -2.78 13.21
CA LEU A 346 -16.79 -3.51 13.74
C LEU A 346 -15.53 -2.64 13.96
N TYR A 347 -15.38 -1.52 13.26
CA TYR A 347 -14.27 -0.60 13.49
C TYR A 347 -14.34 0.05 14.87
N ARG A 348 -15.54 0.35 15.37
CA ARG A 348 -15.73 0.79 16.76
C ARG A 348 -15.38 -0.32 17.76
N ASP A 349 -15.75 -1.57 17.45
CA ASP A 349 -15.36 -2.72 18.28
C ASP A 349 -13.82 -2.91 18.29
N VAL A 350 -13.11 -2.65 17.18
CA VAL A 350 -11.64 -2.64 17.12
C VAL A 350 -11.08 -1.56 18.04
N GLU A 351 -11.52 -0.31 17.89
CA GLU A 351 -11.04 0.81 18.72
C GLU A 351 -11.30 0.55 20.20
N ASP A 352 -12.54 0.18 20.58
CA ASP A 352 -12.90 -0.11 21.96
C ASP A 352 -12.07 -1.26 22.54
N ALA A 353 -11.81 -2.29 21.75
CA ALA A 353 -10.99 -3.41 22.18
C ALA A 353 -9.53 -3.01 22.41
N LEU A 354 -8.94 -2.18 21.52
CA LEU A 354 -7.58 -1.67 21.66
C LEU A 354 -7.46 -0.79 22.91
N ARG A 355 -8.33 0.20 23.06
CA ARG A 355 -8.29 1.13 24.19
C ARG A 355 -8.52 0.46 25.56
N ASN A 356 -9.33 -0.59 25.60
CA ASN A 356 -9.67 -1.31 26.82
C ASN A 356 -8.88 -2.62 27.01
N ARG A 357 -7.81 -2.83 26.24
CA ARG A 357 -6.95 -4.04 26.30
C ARG A 357 -7.72 -5.37 26.21
N GLN A 358 -8.77 -5.43 25.38
CA GLN A 358 -9.63 -6.60 25.17
C GLN A 358 -9.17 -7.42 23.96
N TYR A 359 -8.03 -8.11 24.09
CA TYR A 359 -7.34 -8.81 23.01
C TYR A 359 -8.23 -9.75 22.19
N LYS A 360 -9.05 -10.59 22.86
CA LYS A 360 -9.93 -11.52 22.13
C LYS A 360 -10.96 -10.78 21.28
N ARG A 361 -11.48 -9.65 21.75
CA ARG A 361 -12.43 -8.83 20.98
C ARG A 361 -11.78 -8.20 19.78
N TRP A 362 -10.59 -7.63 19.93
CA TRP A 362 -9.82 -7.11 18.81
C TRP A 362 -9.57 -8.17 17.73
N LYS A 363 -9.11 -9.36 18.13
CA LYS A 363 -8.84 -10.48 17.23
C LYS A 363 -10.09 -10.91 16.44
N VAL A 364 -11.24 -11.04 17.14
CA VAL A 364 -12.50 -11.44 16.49
C VAL A 364 -13.04 -10.32 15.58
N ALA A 365 -13.01 -9.06 16.04
CA ALA A 365 -13.45 -7.93 15.22
C ALA A 365 -12.63 -7.80 13.94
N SER A 366 -11.30 -7.95 14.04
CA SER A 366 -10.39 -7.92 12.88
C SER A 366 -10.66 -9.05 11.89
N LEU A 367 -10.88 -10.28 12.38
CA LEU A 367 -11.26 -11.42 11.54
C LEU A 367 -12.62 -11.22 10.86
N LEU A 368 -13.59 -10.67 11.58
CA LEU A 368 -14.91 -10.38 11.01
C LEU A 368 -14.83 -9.27 9.94
N LEU A 369 -14.02 -8.24 10.14
CA LEU A 369 -13.77 -7.21 9.13
C LEU A 369 -13.20 -7.80 7.83
N GLU A 370 -12.26 -8.75 7.90
CA GLU A 370 -11.75 -9.44 6.71
C GLU A 370 -12.85 -10.17 5.90
N VAL A 371 -13.96 -10.51 6.54
CA VAL A 371 -15.06 -11.27 5.94
C VAL A 371 -16.20 -10.39 5.47
N VAL A 372 -16.49 -9.32 6.23
CA VAL A 372 -17.67 -8.46 6.04
C VAL A 372 -17.37 -7.24 5.16
N ALA A 373 -16.16 -6.69 5.25
CA ALA A 373 -15.78 -5.46 4.54
C ALA A 373 -15.33 -5.70 3.08
N LEU A 374 -15.14 -6.94 2.69
CA LEU A 374 -14.86 -7.38 1.32
C LEU A 374 -16.16 -7.92 0.69
#